data_1f3eff387ae422f249880aa78d9591b2
#
_entry.id   1f3eff387ae422f249880aa78d9591b2
#
_cell.length_a   1.000
_cell.length_b   1.000
_cell.length_c   1.000
_cell.angle_alpha   90.00
_cell.angle_beta   90.00
_cell.angle_gamma   90.00
#
_symmetry.space_group_name_H-M   'P 1'
#
loop_
_entity.id
_entity.type
_entity.pdbx_description
1 polymer ?
#
loop_
_entity_poly.entity_id
_entity_poly.type
_entity_poly.pdbx_seq_one_letter_code
_entity_poly.pdbx_strand_id
1 'polypeptide(L)'
;MGRLTFAPAMDVTHACVRRRFRHASCCACADVCPVQAFSFTETGVSVDENRCIECGDCLFVCPSGAITGIAPRKRFLRGDTLVGPFTERAPGVNELLLWHAQRQVRFISIDAEQYHDWLLALARLNLALRRRGEAEWGFKLIPIGEVNIARRALMHVPREDVKACRVSPGPRELRMAFSTFSESDIALDINKCVLCGACWRSCPENAIRFENAALVVETGRCTGCGGCEAVCQHEAINVAETDGPAKNVATPAYKAVCLTCQRQFWSFTPDEKQCPLCLRHQHGMRNPACC
;
A
#
# COMPACT_ATOMS: atom_id res chain seq x y z
N MET A 1 17.18 -7.32 -38.80
CA MET A 1 15.81 -6.92 -38.53
C MET A 1 15.66 -6.68 -37.01
N GLY A 2 15.80 -5.43 -36.57
CA GLY A 2 15.67 -5.05 -35.18
C GLY A 2 14.18 -5.12 -34.80
N ARG A 3 13.83 -5.94 -33.79
CA ARG A 3 12.51 -5.87 -33.14
C ARG A 3 12.40 -4.53 -32.45
N LEU A 4 11.55 -3.67 -32.95
CA LEU A 4 11.05 -2.51 -32.20
C LEU A 4 10.21 -3.08 -31.03
N THR A 5 10.80 -3.21 -29.86
CA THR A 5 10.06 -3.47 -28.63
C THR A 5 9.43 -2.14 -28.21
N PHE A 6 8.16 -1.93 -28.57
CA PHE A 6 7.38 -0.87 -27.98
C PHE A 6 7.31 -1.13 -26.47
N ALA A 7 7.68 -0.14 -25.67
CA ALA A 7 7.42 -0.19 -24.24
C ALA A 7 5.90 -0.39 -24.07
N PRO A 8 5.45 -1.29 -23.16
CA PRO A 8 4.04 -1.49 -22.95
C PRO A 8 3.43 -0.17 -22.48
N ALA A 9 2.28 0.19 -23.06
CA ALA A 9 1.51 1.35 -22.65
C ALA A 9 1.16 1.27 -21.17
N MET A 10 1.08 2.41 -20.50
CA MET A 10 0.67 2.47 -19.10
C MET A 10 -0.78 1.97 -18.95
N ASP A 11 -1.02 1.03 -18.07
CA ASP A 11 -2.36 0.49 -17.81
C ASP A 11 -2.59 0.24 -16.32
N VAL A 12 -3.87 0.16 -15.96
CA VAL A 12 -4.35 -0.25 -14.65
C VAL A 12 -4.96 -1.64 -14.77
N THR A 13 -4.32 -2.64 -14.20
CA THR A 13 -4.73 -4.05 -14.33
C THR A 13 -6.00 -4.39 -13.52
N HIS A 14 -6.51 -5.61 -13.70
CA HIS A 14 -7.62 -6.16 -12.91
C HIS A 14 -7.31 -6.32 -11.41
N ALA A 15 -6.05 -6.18 -10.99
CA ALA A 15 -5.71 -6.11 -9.57
C ALA A 15 -6.27 -4.87 -8.88
N CYS A 16 -6.64 -3.82 -9.62
CA CYS A 16 -7.24 -2.61 -9.09
C CYS A 16 -8.54 -2.92 -8.33
N VAL A 17 -8.61 -2.43 -7.09
CA VAL A 17 -9.79 -2.65 -6.23
C VAL A 17 -11.08 -2.09 -6.85
N ARG A 18 -11.02 -0.95 -7.56
CA ARG A 18 -12.18 -0.39 -8.28
C ARG A 18 -12.64 -1.24 -9.48
N ARG A 19 -11.72 -1.97 -10.11
CA ARG A 19 -12.08 -2.94 -11.17
C ARG A 19 -12.62 -4.24 -10.60
N ARG A 20 -12.25 -4.59 -9.36
CA ARG A 20 -12.71 -5.81 -8.68
C ARG A 20 -14.04 -5.64 -7.97
N PHE A 21 -14.29 -4.48 -7.36
CA PHE A 21 -15.44 -4.26 -6.49
C PHE A 21 -16.13 -2.94 -6.84
N ARG A 22 -17.40 -3.05 -7.21
CA ARG A 22 -18.22 -1.92 -7.68
C ARG A 22 -18.30 -0.74 -6.70
N HIS A 23 -18.25 -1.02 -5.40
CA HIS A 23 -18.38 0.00 -4.35
C HIS A 23 -17.04 0.47 -3.80
N ALA A 24 -15.93 0.09 -4.42
CA ALA A 24 -14.62 0.55 -3.98
C ALA A 24 -14.42 2.03 -4.32
N SER A 25 -13.92 2.80 -3.35
CA SER A 25 -13.74 4.26 -3.43
C SER A 25 -12.29 4.70 -3.60
N CYS A 26 -11.32 3.77 -3.69
CA CYS A 26 -9.89 4.09 -3.75
C CYS A 26 -9.57 5.11 -4.85
N CYS A 27 -8.87 6.20 -4.49
CA CYS A 27 -8.42 7.26 -5.40
C CYS A 27 -6.91 7.54 -5.33
N ALA A 28 -6.14 6.74 -4.59
CA ALA A 28 -4.73 6.96 -4.28
C ALA A 28 -3.84 7.33 -5.49
N CYS A 29 -4.05 6.70 -6.65
CA CYS A 29 -3.26 6.99 -7.85
C CYS A 29 -3.59 8.38 -8.43
N ALA A 30 -4.85 8.84 -8.34
CA ALA A 30 -5.25 10.16 -8.80
C ALA A 30 -4.78 11.26 -7.84
N ASP A 31 -4.89 11.01 -6.52
CA ASP A 31 -4.53 11.99 -5.49
C ASP A 31 -3.03 12.35 -5.52
N VAL A 32 -2.17 11.37 -5.86
CA VAL A 32 -0.73 11.61 -5.95
C VAL A 32 -0.30 12.17 -7.31
N CYS A 33 -1.13 12.06 -8.34
CA CYS A 33 -0.74 12.40 -9.72
C CYS A 33 -0.63 13.92 -9.94
N PRO A 34 0.57 14.47 -10.20
CA PRO A 34 0.76 15.92 -10.34
C PRO A 34 0.08 16.51 -11.57
N VAL A 35 -0.17 15.68 -12.59
CA VAL A 35 -0.76 16.08 -13.87
C VAL A 35 -2.20 15.57 -14.05
N GLN A 36 -2.78 14.97 -13.00
CA GLN A 36 -4.15 14.44 -13.01
C GLN A 36 -4.44 13.55 -14.23
N ALA A 37 -3.54 12.60 -14.52
CA ALA A 37 -3.66 11.70 -15.65
C ALA A 37 -4.69 10.58 -15.41
N PHE A 38 -5.17 10.36 -14.18
CA PHE A 38 -6.15 9.34 -13.85
C PHE A 38 -7.57 9.90 -13.84
N SER A 39 -8.49 9.14 -14.42
CA SER A 39 -9.92 9.41 -14.36
C SER A 39 -10.68 8.16 -13.92
N PHE A 40 -11.82 8.39 -13.25
CA PHE A 40 -12.67 7.33 -12.73
C PHE A 40 -13.93 7.23 -13.57
N THR A 41 -14.28 6.01 -13.96
CA THR A 41 -15.49 5.67 -14.72
C THR A 41 -16.31 4.65 -13.94
N GLU A 42 -17.52 4.37 -14.39
CA GLU A 42 -18.36 3.31 -13.81
C GLU A 42 -17.70 1.93 -13.92
N THR A 43 -16.83 1.74 -14.90
CA THR A 43 -16.12 0.48 -15.17
C THR A 43 -14.73 0.41 -14.52
N GLY A 44 -14.32 1.46 -13.81
CA GLY A 44 -13.04 1.46 -13.10
C GLY A 44 -12.20 2.72 -13.26
N VAL A 45 -10.92 2.54 -13.56
CA VAL A 45 -9.91 3.60 -13.67
C VAL A 45 -9.32 3.59 -15.08
N SER A 46 -9.23 4.75 -15.70
CA SER A 46 -8.51 4.97 -16.95
C SER A 46 -7.35 5.94 -16.76
N VAL A 47 -6.36 5.86 -17.66
CA VAL A 47 -5.17 6.70 -17.66
C VAL A 47 -5.08 7.42 -19.00
N ASP A 48 -4.84 8.73 -18.95
CA ASP A 48 -4.48 9.55 -20.11
C ASP A 48 -2.96 9.51 -20.29
N GLU A 49 -2.49 8.72 -21.23
CA GLU A 49 -1.06 8.55 -21.52
C GLU A 49 -0.41 9.85 -22.03
N ASN A 50 -1.18 10.71 -22.72
CA ASN A 50 -0.65 11.98 -23.24
C ASN A 50 -0.37 12.99 -22.12
N ARG A 51 -1.07 12.87 -20.99
CA ARG A 51 -0.84 13.71 -19.81
C ARG A 51 0.21 13.11 -18.88
N CYS A 52 0.44 11.81 -18.93
CA CYS A 52 1.35 11.11 -18.03
C CYS A 52 2.80 11.52 -18.28
N ILE A 53 3.48 12.03 -17.26
CA ILE A 53 4.90 12.41 -17.29
C ILE A 53 5.84 11.31 -16.78
N GLU A 54 5.33 10.09 -16.62
CA GLU A 54 6.08 8.90 -16.15
C GLU A 54 6.89 9.12 -14.85
N CYS A 55 6.36 9.95 -13.93
CA CYS A 55 7.04 10.21 -12.64
C CYS A 55 7.13 8.97 -11.75
N GLY A 56 6.22 8.02 -11.88
CA GLY A 56 6.19 6.77 -11.11
C GLY A 56 5.61 6.90 -9.70
N ASP A 57 5.19 8.08 -9.24
CA ASP A 57 4.67 8.30 -7.87
C ASP A 57 3.47 7.40 -7.55
N CYS A 58 2.61 7.16 -8.54
CA CYS A 58 1.43 6.30 -8.41
C CYS A 58 1.76 4.83 -8.09
N LEU A 59 2.96 4.35 -8.46
CA LEU A 59 3.41 2.99 -8.14
C LEU A 59 3.60 2.77 -6.64
N PHE A 60 3.96 3.83 -5.89
CA PHE A 60 4.26 3.75 -4.47
C PHE A 60 3.04 3.89 -3.57
N VAL A 61 1.93 4.35 -4.12
CA VAL A 61 0.67 4.56 -3.37
C VAL A 61 -0.43 3.56 -3.75
N CYS A 62 -0.29 2.85 -4.89
CA CYS A 62 -1.31 1.90 -5.31
C CYS A 62 -1.38 0.70 -4.36
N PRO A 63 -2.46 0.53 -3.56
CA PRO A 63 -2.50 -0.50 -2.51
C PRO A 63 -2.59 -1.92 -3.07
N SER A 64 -2.97 -2.09 -4.32
CA SER A 64 -3.07 -3.38 -4.99
C SER A 64 -1.94 -3.67 -5.97
N GLY A 65 -1.02 -2.70 -6.20
CA GLY A 65 0.04 -2.84 -7.19
C GLY A 65 -0.49 -3.03 -8.63
N ALA A 66 -1.61 -2.36 -8.95
CA ALA A 66 -2.33 -2.57 -10.20
C ALA A 66 -1.79 -1.79 -11.40
N ILE A 67 -0.84 -0.88 -11.20
CA ILE A 67 -0.32 0.01 -12.25
C ILE A 67 0.87 -0.67 -12.93
N THR A 68 0.83 -0.72 -14.26
CA THR A 68 1.84 -1.34 -15.12
C THR A 68 2.24 -0.41 -16.28
N GLY A 69 3.25 -0.79 -17.04
CA GLY A 69 3.71 -0.03 -18.21
C GLY A 69 4.66 1.13 -17.89
N ILE A 70 4.83 1.47 -16.61
CA ILE A 70 5.81 2.48 -16.17
C ILE A 70 6.76 1.87 -15.13
N ALA A 71 7.88 2.53 -14.90
CA ALA A 71 8.88 2.10 -13.92
C ALA A 71 9.16 3.23 -12.91
N PRO A 72 9.56 2.88 -11.68
CA PRO A 72 10.02 3.86 -10.71
C PRO A 72 11.13 4.73 -11.28
N ARG A 73 11.19 5.99 -10.85
CA ARG A 73 12.23 6.91 -11.27
C ARG A 73 13.61 6.41 -10.84
N LYS A 74 14.58 6.51 -11.72
CA LYS A 74 16.00 6.28 -11.37
C LYS A 74 16.49 7.42 -10.49
N ARG A 75 17.22 7.07 -9.43
CA ARG A 75 17.95 8.01 -8.59
C ARG A 75 19.41 7.59 -8.49
N PHE A 76 20.25 8.47 -8.02
CA PHE A 76 21.68 8.30 -8.02
C PHE A 76 22.20 8.14 -6.59
N LEU A 77 23.02 7.12 -6.39
CA LEU A 77 23.65 6.80 -5.12
C LEU A 77 25.17 6.89 -5.21
N ARG A 78 25.79 7.38 -4.13
CA ARG A 78 27.21 7.22 -3.86
C ARG A 78 27.36 6.58 -2.48
N GLY A 79 27.72 5.28 -2.48
CA GLY A 79 27.65 4.50 -1.24
C GLY A 79 26.25 4.47 -0.63
N ASP A 80 26.11 4.94 0.57
CA ASP A 80 24.86 5.06 1.35
C ASP A 80 24.16 6.43 1.21
N THR A 81 24.65 7.27 0.30
CA THR A 81 24.20 8.66 0.15
C THR A 81 23.44 8.85 -1.16
N LEU A 82 22.21 9.38 -1.06
CA LEU A 82 21.44 9.84 -2.21
C LEU A 82 22.01 11.15 -2.73
N VAL A 83 22.31 11.21 -4.02
CA VAL A 83 22.95 12.36 -4.67
C VAL A 83 22.15 12.84 -5.88
N GLY A 84 22.37 14.10 -6.27
CA GLY A 84 21.72 14.66 -7.46
C GLY A 84 22.10 13.99 -8.80
N PRO A 85 21.39 14.36 -9.90
CA PRO A 85 20.45 15.46 -9.96
C PRO A 85 19.09 15.15 -9.30
N PHE A 86 18.61 16.10 -8.53
CA PHE A 86 17.29 16.02 -7.89
C PHE A 86 16.23 16.66 -8.79
N THR A 87 14.99 16.20 -8.62
CA THR A 87 13.83 16.84 -9.23
C THR A 87 13.30 17.92 -8.29
N GLU A 88 12.62 18.94 -8.82
CA GLU A 88 11.98 19.97 -8.00
C GLU A 88 11.04 19.34 -6.98
N ARG A 89 10.15 18.45 -7.45
CA ARG A 89 9.25 17.70 -6.58
C ARG A 89 10.00 16.52 -5.94
N ALA A 90 9.93 16.46 -4.62
CA ALA A 90 10.46 15.34 -3.85
C ALA A 90 9.57 14.09 -3.98
N PRO A 91 10.13 12.89 -3.77
CA PRO A 91 9.35 11.65 -3.71
C PRO A 91 8.49 11.59 -2.44
N GLY A 92 7.44 10.75 -2.49
CA GLY A 92 6.65 10.43 -1.31
C GLY A 92 7.44 9.61 -0.27
N VAL A 93 6.97 9.62 0.97
CA VAL A 93 7.61 8.93 2.10
C VAL A 93 7.78 7.43 1.82
N ASN A 94 6.79 6.78 1.18
CA ASN A 94 6.85 5.36 0.85
C ASN A 94 8.02 5.02 -0.08
N GLU A 95 8.32 5.87 -1.06
CA GLU A 95 9.49 5.69 -1.91
C GLU A 95 10.79 5.83 -1.10
N LEU A 96 10.89 6.85 -0.26
CA LEU A 96 12.08 7.08 0.58
C LEU A 96 12.32 5.96 1.60
N LEU A 97 11.26 5.42 2.21
CA LEU A 97 11.34 4.24 3.08
C LEU A 97 11.89 3.02 2.33
N LEU A 98 11.51 2.83 1.07
CA LEU A 98 12.06 1.74 0.26
C LEU A 98 13.53 2.00 -0.13
N TRP A 99 13.93 3.25 -0.36
CA TRP A 99 15.34 3.58 -0.52
C TRP A 99 16.15 3.28 0.75
N HIS A 100 15.58 3.58 1.94
CA HIS A 100 16.17 3.23 3.21
C HIS A 100 16.36 1.72 3.37
N ALA A 101 15.32 0.93 3.09
CA ALA A 101 15.32 -0.51 3.32
C ALA A 101 16.07 -1.30 2.24
N GLN A 102 15.76 -1.06 0.95
CA GLN A 102 16.27 -1.86 -0.16
C GLN A 102 17.69 -1.46 -0.61
N ARG A 103 18.07 -0.20 -0.41
CA ARG A 103 19.36 0.37 -0.85
C ARG A 103 20.26 0.85 0.27
N GLN A 104 19.83 0.66 1.52
CA GLN A 104 20.58 1.05 2.71
C GLN A 104 21.00 2.53 2.70
N VAL A 105 20.16 3.39 2.13
CA VAL A 105 20.40 4.84 2.11
C VAL A 105 20.26 5.38 3.53
N ARG A 106 21.23 6.21 3.94
CA ARG A 106 21.28 6.82 5.28
C ARG A 106 21.53 8.32 5.22
N PHE A 107 21.97 8.82 4.09
CA PHE A 107 22.31 10.22 3.90
C PHE A 107 21.74 10.76 2.60
N ILE A 108 21.59 12.07 2.55
CA ILE A 108 21.28 12.81 1.34
C ILE A 108 22.29 13.96 1.18
N SER A 109 22.76 14.17 -0.05
CA SER A 109 23.61 15.31 -0.41
C SER A 109 22.83 16.27 -1.29
N ILE A 110 22.25 17.27 -0.69
CA ILE A 110 21.33 18.20 -1.33
C ILE A 110 21.61 19.64 -0.89
N ASP A 111 21.40 20.58 -1.78
CA ASP A 111 21.39 22.00 -1.47
C ASP A 111 20.04 22.38 -0.84
N ALA A 112 20.05 22.73 0.41
CA ALA A 112 18.86 23.05 1.18
C ALA A 112 18.14 24.31 0.68
N GLU A 113 18.88 25.27 0.12
CA GLU A 113 18.29 26.53 -0.38
C GLU A 113 17.53 26.33 -1.69
N GLN A 114 17.96 25.36 -2.50
CA GLN A 114 17.39 25.09 -3.81
C GLN A 114 16.20 24.08 -3.77
N TYR A 115 16.18 23.15 -2.80
CA TYR A 115 15.25 22.00 -2.83
C TYR A 115 14.38 21.89 -1.57
N HIS A 116 13.55 22.87 -1.30
CA HIS A 116 12.68 22.91 -0.10
C HIS A 116 11.76 21.70 0.05
N ASP A 117 11.17 21.20 -1.05
CA ASP A 117 10.29 20.03 -1.04
C ASP A 117 11.00 18.79 -0.51
N TRP A 118 12.29 18.66 -0.84
CA TRP A 118 13.10 17.54 -0.37
C TRP A 118 13.40 17.63 1.12
N LEU A 119 13.59 18.83 1.67
CA LEU A 119 13.75 19.01 3.11
C LEU A 119 12.50 18.57 3.86
N LEU A 120 11.33 18.95 3.36
CA LEU A 120 10.06 18.53 3.93
C LEU A 120 9.84 17.03 3.82
N ALA A 121 10.18 16.44 2.66
CA ALA A 121 10.11 14.99 2.46
C ALA A 121 11.06 14.24 3.40
N LEU A 122 12.28 14.74 3.61
CA LEU A 122 13.24 14.18 4.55
C LEU A 122 12.76 14.27 6.00
N ALA A 123 12.17 15.39 6.41
CA ALA A 123 11.58 15.53 7.74
C ALA A 123 10.46 14.52 7.97
N ARG A 124 9.56 14.34 7.00
CA ARG A 124 8.50 13.34 7.05
C ARG A 124 9.04 11.90 7.09
N LEU A 125 10.09 11.62 6.29
CA LEU A 125 10.78 10.33 6.32
C LEU A 125 11.37 10.05 7.71
N ASN A 126 12.08 11.01 8.29
CA ASN A 126 12.74 10.82 9.59
C ASN A 126 11.72 10.61 10.71
N LEU A 127 10.57 11.29 10.67
CA LEU A 127 9.47 10.99 11.58
C LEU A 127 8.94 9.56 11.40
N ALA A 128 8.79 9.10 10.17
CA ALA A 128 8.34 7.74 9.89
C ALA A 128 9.37 6.68 10.29
N LEU A 129 10.67 6.93 10.09
CA LEU A 129 11.76 6.05 10.52
C LEU A 129 11.85 5.97 12.05
N ARG A 130 11.75 7.13 12.75
CA ARG A 130 11.75 7.19 14.21
C ARG A 130 10.62 6.35 14.81
N ARG A 131 9.40 6.43 14.26
CA ARG A 131 8.27 5.61 14.71
C ARG A 131 8.52 4.11 14.52
N ARG A 132 9.31 3.72 13.53
CA ARG A 132 9.70 2.34 13.22
C ARG A 132 10.93 1.86 14.01
N GLY A 133 11.54 2.73 14.81
CA GLY A 133 12.79 2.44 15.52
C GLY A 133 14.01 2.36 14.59
N GLU A 134 13.91 2.92 13.38
CA GLU A 134 14.97 2.95 12.39
C GLU A 134 15.83 4.22 12.50
N ALA A 135 17.07 4.14 12.00
CA ALA A 135 17.97 5.27 11.97
C ALA A 135 17.49 6.35 10.99
N GLU A 136 17.49 7.59 11.45
CA GLU A 136 17.13 8.75 10.63
C GLU A 136 18.21 9.03 9.57
N TRP A 137 17.79 9.64 8.44
CA TRP A 137 18.74 10.10 7.43
C TRP A 137 19.35 11.43 7.84
N GLY A 138 20.67 11.52 7.63
CA GLY A 138 21.43 12.75 7.81
C GLY A 138 21.75 13.47 6.50
N PHE A 139 22.31 14.66 6.63
CA PHE A 139 22.93 15.39 5.52
C PHE A 139 24.40 15.03 5.40
N LYS A 140 24.87 14.83 4.17
CA LYS A 140 26.28 14.62 3.86
C LYS A 140 26.68 15.55 2.73
N LEU A 141 27.44 16.58 3.04
CA LEU A 141 28.02 17.45 2.03
C LEU A 141 29.06 16.63 1.28
N ILE A 142 28.77 16.31 0.03
CA ILE A 142 29.75 15.75 -0.88
C ILE A 142 30.31 16.93 -1.65
N PRO A 143 31.59 17.31 -1.44
CA PRO A 143 32.16 18.41 -2.18
C PRO A 143 32.05 18.11 -3.69
N ILE A 144 31.37 18.96 -4.41
CA ILE A 144 31.45 19.01 -5.88
C ILE A 144 32.82 19.59 -6.17
N GLY A 145 33.85 18.74 -6.02
CA GLY A 145 35.22 19.17 -6.25
C GLY A 145 35.36 19.49 -7.75
N GLU A 146 35.82 20.69 -8.06
CA GLU A 146 36.42 20.97 -9.35
C GLU A 146 37.44 19.86 -9.63
N VAL A 147 37.11 19.03 -10.62
CA VAL A 147 37.85 17.81 -10.93
C VAL A 147 39.15 18.21 -11.62
N ASN A 148 40.20 18.43 -10.87
CA ASN A 148 41.53 18.45 -11.44
C ASN A 148 41.90 16.99 -11.78
N ILE A 149 41.56 16.59 -13.03
CA ILE A 149 41.71 15.25 -13.58
C ILE A 149 43.16 14.78 -13.49
N ALA A 150 44.11 15.69 -13.64
CA ALA A 150 45.55 15.38 -13.60
C ALA A 150 46.04 14.98 -12.21
N ARG A 151 45.53 15.59 -11.14
CA ARG A 151 45.90 15.25 -9.74
C ARG A 151 45.29 13.94 -9.24
N ARG A 152 44.12 13.57 -9.73
CA ARG A 152 43.43 12.31 -9.34
C ARG A 152 44.03 11.08 -9.98
N ALA A 153 44.59 11.18 -11.17
CA ALA A 153 45.27 10.06 -11.83
C ALA A 153 46.52 9.61 -11.05
N LEU A 154 47.16 10.52 -10.30
CA LEU A 154 48.38 10.23 -9.55
C LEU A 154 48.13 9.54 -8.19
N MET A 155 46.92 9.65 -7.61
CA MET A 155 46.67 9.24 -6.25
C MET A 155 45.82 7.98 -6.07
N HIS A 156 45.52 7.19 -7.05
CA HIS A 156 44.74 5.92 -6.93
C HIS A 156 43.62 5.96 -5.89
N VAL A 157 42.92 7.09 -5.75
CA VAL A 157 41.76 7.18 -4.85
C VAL A 157 40.62 6.43 -5.49
N PRO A 158 40.10 5.38 -4.85
CA PRO A 158 38.93 4.65 -5.39
C PRO A 158 37.81 5.66 -5.65
N ARG A 159 37.36 5.78 -6.89
CA ARG A 159 36.12 6.49 -7.19
C ARG A 159 34.99 5.67 -6.59
N GLU A 160 34.34 6.16 -5.57
CA GLU A 160 33.00 5.72 -5.26
C GLU A 160 32.12 6.14 -6.44
N ASP A 161 31.89 5.20 -7.35
CA ASP A 161 31.14 5.47 -8.57
C ASP A 161 29.67 5.78 -8.22
N VAL A 162 29.17 6.86 -8.79
CA VAL A 162 27.75 7.17 -8.71
C VAL A 162 26.97 6.12 -9.51
N LYS A 163 26.11 5.39 -8.83
CA LYS A 163 25.27 4.34 -9.42
C LYS A 163 23.84 4.82 -9.61
N ALA A 164 23.32 4.69 -10.83
CA ALA A 164 21.90 4.92 -11.10
C ALA A 164 21.10 3.66 -10.71
N CYS A 165 20.22 3.79 -9.75
CA CYS A 165 19.43 2.70 -9.20
C CYS A 165 17.92 3.00 -9.23
N ARG A 166 17.12 1.96 -8.98
CA ARG A 166 15.68 2.04 -8.68
C ARG A 166 15.40 1.19 -7.45
N VAL A 167 14.26 1.47 -6.83
CA VAL A 167 13.66 0.61 -5.80
C VAL A 167 12.44 -0.09 -6.36
N SER A 168 12.11 -1.25 -5.83
CA SER A 168 10.87 -1.97 -6.18
C SER A 168 9.70 -1.28 -5.50
N PRO A 169 8.69 -0.81 -6.25
CA PRO A 169 7.57 -0.07 -5.68
C PRO A 169 6.50 -1.01 -5.12
N GLY A 170 5.65 -0.46 -4.31
CA GLY A 170 4.40 -1.09 -3.87
C GLY A 170 4.33 -1.35 -2.38
N PRO A 171 3.11 -1.51 -1.87
CA PRO A 171 2.87 -1.68 -0.44
C PRO A 171 3.36 -3.02 0.09
N ARG A 172 3.41 -4.08 -0.75
CA ARG A 172 3.98 -5.38 -0.35
C ARG A 172 5.46 -5.28 -0.03
N GLU A 173 6.22 -4.54 -0.83
CA GLU A 173 7.64 -4.28 -0.59
C GLU A 173 7.84 -3.54 0.73
N LEU A 174 6.95 -2.58 1.02
CA LEU A 174 6.98 -1.84 2.27
C LEU A 174 6.65 -2.74 3.47
N ARG A 175 5.64 -3.64 3.33
CA ARG A 175 5.29 -4.63 4.37
C ARG A 175 6.43 -5.61 4.64
N MET A 176 7.13 -6.08 3.61
CA MET A 176 8.30 -6.95 3.78
C MET A 176 9.45 -6.23 4.49
N ALA A 177 9.67 -4.96 4.17
CA ALA A 177 10.73 -4.16 4.78
C ALA A 177 10.44 -3.82 6.24
N PHE A 178 9.17 -3.55 6.60
CA PHE A 178 8.74 -3.08 7.92
C PHE A 178 7.57 -3.91 8.45
N SER A 179 7.76 -5.22 8.59
CA SER A 179 6.71 -6.20 8.92
C SER A 179 6.06 -5.99 10.30
N THR A 180 6.75 -5.32 11.22
CA THR A 180 6.24 -5.00 12.56
C THR A 180 5.37 -3.75 12.59
N PHE A 181 5.21 -3.08 11.46
CA PHE A 181 4.49 -1.82 11.32
C PHE A 181 3.34 -1.94 10.32
N SER A 182 2.31 -1.11 10.46
CA SER A 182 1.21 -1.04 9.52
C SER A 182 0.79 0.40 9.26
N GLU A 183 0.56 0.75 8.00
CA GLU A 183 -0.06 2.01 7.58
C GLU A 183 -1.59 1.90 7.49
N SER A 184 -2.16 0.74 7.86
CA SER A 184 -3.61 0.54 7.83
C SER A 184 -4.06 -0.18 9.08
N ASP A 185 -5.11 0.31 9.71
CA ASP A 185 -5.83 -0.38 10.77
C ASP A 185 -7.14 -0.94 10.23
N ILE A 186 -7.55 -2.10 10.74
CA ILE A 186 -8.80 -2.77 10.37
C ILE A 186 -9.65 -2.88 11.63
N ALA A 187 -10.71 -2.09 11.69
CA ALA A 187 -11.71 -2.17 12.74
C ALA A 187 -12.85 -3.11 12.33
N LEU A 188 -13.21 -4.04 13.22
CA LEU A 188 -14.33 -4.95 13.06
C LEU A 188 -15.41 -4.64 14.10
N ASP A 189 -16.62 -4.32 13.64
CA ASP A 189 -17.82 -4.27 14.48
C ASP A 189 -18.48 -5.66 14.54
N ILE A 190 -18.26 -6.36 15.65
CA ILE A 190 -18.79 -7.72 15.86
C ILE A 190 -20.30 -7.76 15.93
N ASN A 191 -20.96 -6.64 16.31
CA ASN A 191 -22.42 -6.59 16.43
C ASN A 191 -23.10 -6.48 15.05
N LYS A 192 -22.37 -5.94 14.05
CA LYS A 192 -22.84 -5.87 12.66
C LYS A 192 -22.40 -7.08 11.83
N CYS A 193 -21.32 -7.74 12.24
CA CYS A 193 -20.73 -8.82 11.47
C CYS A 193 -21.51 -10.12 11.59
N VAL A 194 -21.93 -10.67 10.46
CA VAL A 194 -22.68 -11.93 10.36
C VAL A 194 -21.81 -13.11 9.91
N LEU A 195 -20.48 -12.96 9.90
CA LEU A 195 -19.52 -13.98 9.47
C LEU A 195 -19.81 -14.57 8.08
N CYS A 196 -20.31 -13.76 7.14
CA CYS A 196 -20.69 -14.19 5.78
C CYS A 196 -19.48 -14.59 4.90
N GLY A 197 -18.27 -14.17 5.26
CA GLY A 197 -17.04 -14.56 4.58
C GLY A 197 -16.63 -13.69 3.40
N ALA A 198 -17.38 -12.65 3.07
CA ALA A 198 -17.05 -11.79 1.92
C ALA A 198 -15.66 -11.15 2.08
N CYS A 199 -15.34 -10.60 3.25
CA CYS A 199 -14.10 -9.87 3.52
C CYS A 199 -12.84 -10.74 3.42
N TRP A 200 -12.81 -11.92 4.05
CA TRP A 200 -11.61 -12.77 4.00
C TRP A 200 -11.44 -13.49 2.67
N ARG A 201 -12.52 -13.78 1.93
CA ARG A 201 -12.42 -14.34 0.58
C ARG A 201 -11.98 -13.32 -0.46
N SER A 202 -12.23 -12.03 -0.22
CA SER A 202 -11.84 -10.95 -1.12
C SER A 202 -10.44 -10.40 -0.86
N CYS A 203 -9.84 -10.66 0.31
CA CYS A 203 -8.55 -10.10 0.70
C CYS A 203 -7.39 -10.78 -0.04
N PRO A 204 -6.68 -10.08 -0.94
CA PRO A 204 -5.58 -10.69 -1.70
C PRO A 204 -4.34 -10.96 -0.82
N GLU A 205 -4.21 -10.23 0.28
CA GLU A 205 -3.06 -10.33 1.19
C GLU A 205 -3.31 -11.29 2.36
N ASN A 206 -4.52 -11.89 2.44
CA ASN A 206 -4.94 -12.70 3.58
C ASN A 206 -4.76 -11.99 4.94
N ALA A 207 -4.92 -10.67 4.98
CA ALA A 207 -4.89 -9.88 6.21
C ALA A 207 -6.10 -10.17 7.11
N ILE A 208 -7.19 -10.65 6.53
CA ILE A 208 -8.37 -11.16 7.24
C ILE A 208 -8.52 -12.63 6.87
N ARG A 209 -8.61 -13.51 7.87
CA ARG A 209 -8.77 -14.96 7.70
C ARG A 209 -9.79 -15.50 8.68
N PHE A 210 -10.43 -16.60 8.31
CA PHE A 210 -11.25 -17.38 9.26
C PHE A 210 -10.57 -18.74 9.44
N GLU A 211 -9.98 -18.94 10.60
CA GLU A 211 -9.21 -20.15 10.92
C GLU A 211 -9.37 -20.50 12.41
N ASN A 212 -9.31 -21.78 12.75
CA ASN A 212 -9.41 -22.27 14.13
C ASN A 212 -10.64 -21.73 14.90
N ALA A 213 -11.79 -21.65 14.22
CA ALA A 213 -13.02 -21.08 14.74
C ALA A 213 -12.85 -19.62 15.26
N ALA A 214 -12.03 -18.83 14.60
CA ALA A 214 -11.84 -17.42 14.91
C ALA A 214 -11.72 -16.59 13.63
N LEU A 215 -12.20 -15.36 13.67
CA LEU A 215 -11.89 -14.35 12.66
C LEU A 215 -10.60 -13.66 13.08
N VAL A 216 -9.56 -13.87 12.28
CA VAL A 216 -8.23 -13.32 12.52
C VAL A 216 -8.01 -12.11 11.62
N VAL A 217 -7.60 -11.00 12.22
CA VAL A 217 -7.21 -9.75 11.55
C VAL A 217 -5.75 -9.46 11.84
N GLU A 218 -4.91 -9.44 10.79
CA GLU A 218 -3.47 -9.19 10.87
C GLU A 218 -3.12 -7.94 10.05
N THR A 219 -3.03 -6.79 10.71
CA THR A 219 -2.87 -5.50 10.02
C THR A 219 -1.51 -5.36 9.33
N GLY A 220 -0.46 -6.04 9.81
CA GLY A 220 0.86 -6.08 9.18
C GLY A 220 0.86 -6.64 7.75
N ARG A 221 -0.20 -7.35 7.35
CA ARG A 221 -0.40 -7.83 5.97
C ARG A 221 -1.29 -6.89 5.15
N CYS A 222 -2.01 -5.98 5.80
CA CYS A 222 -2.96 -5.11 5.12
C CYS A 222 -2.23 -4.06 4.28
N THR A 223 -2.67 -3.89 3.04
CA THR A 223 -2.16 -2.87 2.12
C THR A 223 -3.09 -1.65 2.01
N GLY A 224 -4.16 -1.59 2.82
CA GLY A 224 -5.11 -0.47 2.80
C GLY A 224 -5.98 -0.39 1.55
N CYS A 225 -6.17 -1.51 0.82
CA CYS A 225 -6.89 -1.47 -0.44
C CYS A 225 -8.41 -1.21 -0.33
N GLY A 226 -9.01 -1.31 0.87
CA GLY A 226 -10.45 -1.11 1.09
C GLY A 226 -11.36 -2.18 0.48
N GLY A 227 -10.82 -3.26 -0.10
CA GLY A 227 -11.63 -4.30 -0.73
C GLY A 227 -12.58 -5.01 0.22
N CYS A 228 -12.19 -5.20 1.47
CA CYS A 228 -13.03 -5.82 2.50
C CYS A 228 -14.21 -4.92 2.93
N GLU A 229 -14.04 -3.60 2.93
CA GLU A 229 -15.13 -2.64 3.15
C GLU A 229 -16.10 -2.67 1.97
N ALA A 230 -15.57 -2.59 0.75
CA ALA A 230 -16.38 -2.54 -0.47
C ALA A 230 -17.30 -3.76 -0.65
N VAL A 231 -16.94 -4.92 -0.08
CA VAL A 231 -17.76 -6.14 -0.15
C VAL A 231 -18.64 -6.37 1.09
N CYS A 232 -18.45 -5.58 2.15
CA CYS A 232 -19.20 -5.76 3.39
C CYS A 232 -20.57 -5.10 3.34
N GLN A 233 -21.61 -5.87 3.03
CA GLN A 233 -22.99 -5.39 2.98
C GLN A 233 -23.55 -4.99 4.36
N HIS A 234 -22.83 -5.30 5.43
CA HIS A 234 -23.23 -5.01 6.81
C HIS A 234 -22.47 -3.83 7.41
N GLU A 235 -21.58 -3.22 6.64
CA GLU A 235 -20.72 -2.11 7.13
C GLU A 235 -20.02 -2.46 8.45
N ALA A 236 -19.63 -3.72 8.59
CA ALA A 236 -19.01 -4.25 9.80
C ALA A 236 -17.49 -4.09 9.82
N ILE A 237 -16.87 -3.66 8.71
CA ILE A 237 -15.44 -3.47 8.57
C ILE A 237 -15.16 -2.05 8.12
N ASN A 238 -14.19 -1.44 8.78
CA ASN A 238 -13.62 -0.15 8.38
C ASN A 238 -12.11 -0.27 8.30
N VAL A 239 -11.50 0.28 7.24
CA VAL A 239 -10.05 0.34 7.02
C VAL A 239 -9.62 1.79 7.11
N ALA A 240 -8.92 2.15 8.16
CA ALA A 240 -8.42 3.49 8.38
C ALA A 240 -6.91 3.58 8.13
N GLU A 241 -6.44 4.72 7.68
CA GLU A 241 -5.01 5.02 7.65
C GLU A 241 -4.48 5.16 9.07
N THR A 242 -3.34 4.57 9.32
CA THR A 242 -2.59 4.66 10.57
C THR A 242 -1.09 4.71 10.27
N ASP A 243 -0.28 4.91 11.29
CA ASP A 243 1.17 4.74 11.20
C ASP A 243 1.63 4.24 12.58
N GLY A 244 1.46 2.93 12.80
CA GLY A 244 1.67 2.32 14.10
C GLY A 244 2.07 0.84 14.04
N PRO A 245 2.27 0.22 15.21
CA PRO A 245 2.63 -1.20 15.28
C PRO A 245 1.54 -2.07 14.66
N ALA A 246 1.99 -3.11 13.95
CA ALA A 246 1.09 -4.11 13.39
C ALA A 246 0.35 -4.87 14.50
N LYS A 247 -0.94 -5.09 14.30
CA LYS A 247 -1.82 -5.79 15.24
C LYS A 247 -2.17 -7.18 14.68
N ASN A 248 -2.32 -8.14 15.57
CA ASN A 248 -2.88 -9.45 15.27
C ASN A 248 -3.99 -9.72 16.28
N VAL A 249 -5.24 -9.70 15.81
CA VAL A 249 -6.42 -9.87 16.66
C VAL A 249 -7.20 -11.07 16.18
N ALA A 250 -7.44 -12.04 17.08
CA ALA A 250 -8.28 -13.21 16.84
C ALA A 250 -9.57 -13.08 17.63
N THR A 251 -10.70 -12.99 16.94
CA THR A 251 -12.03 -12.92 17.54
C THR A 251 -12.68 -14.30 17.45
N PRO A 252 -12.92 -15.00 18.58
CA PRO A 252 -13.51 -16.32 18.59
C PRO A 252 -14.92 -16.32 17.99
N ALA A 253 -15.26 -17.41 17.30
CA ALA A 253 -16.60 -17.66 16.78
C ALA A 253 -17.07 -19.07 17.18
N TYR A 254 -18.36 -19.21 17.37
CA TYR A 254 -19.00 -20.41 17.85
C TYR A 254 -19.90 -21.02 16.79
N LYS A 255 -19.89 -22.33 16.69
CA LYS A 255 -20.77 -23.08 15.79
C LYS A 255 -22.13 -23.24 16.46
N ALA A 256 -23.20 -22.79 15.78
CA ALA A 256 -24.57 -22.90 16.27
C ALA A 256 -25.46 -23.57 15.22
N VAL A 257 -26.62 -24.06 15.63
CA VAL A 257 -27.67 -24.60 14.77
C VAL A 257 -28.90 -23.71 14.86
N CYS A 258 -29.35 -23.20 13.73
CA CYS A 258 -30.53 -22.34 13.67
C CYS A 258 -31.80 -23.11 14.01
N LEU A 259 -32.58 -22.66 14.99
CA LEU A 259 -33.84 -23.29 15.38
C LEU A 259 -34.90 -23.22 14.26
N THR A 260 -34.83 -22.22 13.37
CA THR A 260 -35.82 -22.03 12.33
C THR A 260 -35.54 -22.91 11.08
N CYS A 261 -34.29 -22.88 10.56
CA CYS A 261 -33.97 -23.59 9.32
C CYS A 261 -33.07 -24.83 9.51
N GLN A 262 -32.71 -25.16 10.74
CA GLN A 262 -31.88 -26.32 11.15
C GLN A 262 -30.46 -26.33 10.49
N ARG A 263 -30.00 -25.22 9.90
CA ARG A 263 -28.68 -25.12 9.28
C ARG A 263 -27.64 -24.69 10.31
N GLN A 264 -26.45 -25.22 10.19
CA GLN A 264 -25.28 -24.77 10.94
C GLN A 264 -24.80 -23.40 10.45
N PHE A 265 -24.42 -22.55 11.39
CA PHE A 265 -23.84 -21.23 11.10
C PHE A 265 -22.80 -20.86 12.14
N TRP A 266 -22.01 -19.82 11.87
CA TRP A 266 -21.06 -19.25 12.81
C TRP A 266 -21.61 -17.96 13.40
N SER A 267 -21.38 -17.77 14.71
CA SER A 267 -21.74 -16.56 15.45
C SER A 267 -20.62 -16.13 16.39
N PHE A 268 -20.50 -14.85 16.68
CA PHE A 268 -19.63 -14.38 17.76
C PHE A 268 -20.24 -14.58 19.15
N THR A 269 -21.54 -14.83 19.23
CA THR A 269 -22.24 -15.11 20.48
C THR A 269 -22.39 -16.62 20.64
N PRO A 270 -21.94 -17.19 21.78
CA PRO A 270 -22.23 -18.59 22.09
C PRO A 270 -23.72 -18.80 22.22
N ASP A 271 -24.21 -19.98 21.83
CA ASP A 271 -25.63 -20.39 21.94
C ASP A 271 -26.64 -19.52 21.14
N GLU A 272 -26.16 -18.82 20.07
CA GLU A 272 -27.04 -18.10 19.17
C GLU A 272 -28.07 -19.03 18.52
N LYS A 273 -29.36 -18.68 18.62
CA LYS A 273 -30.48 -19.57 18.24
C LYS A 273 -30.97 -19.38 16.81
N GLN A 274 -30.62 -18.25 16.19
CA GLN A 274 -31.13 -17.92 14.86
C GLN A 274 -30.02 -17.44 13.95
N CYS A 275 -29.93 -18.00 12.74
CA CYS A 275 -28.97 -17.54 11.76
C CYS A 275 -29.37 -16.15 11.20
N PRO A 276 -28.40 -15.36 10.70
CA PRO A 276 -28.65 -14.02 10.15
C PRO A 276 -29.69 -13.98 9.03
N LEU A 277 -29.80 -15.04 8.23
CA LEU A 277 -30.80 -15.16 7.18
C LEU A 277 -32.21 -15.27 7.75
N CYS A 278 -32.43 -16.16 8.72
CA CYS A 278 -33.74 -16.32 9.34
C CYS A 278 -34.17 -15.09 10.13
N LEU A 279 -33.23 -14.41 10.78
CA LEU A 279 -33.48 -13.14 11.46
C LEU A 279 -34.00 -12.07 10.48
N ARG A 280 -33.41 -11.93 9.31
CA ARG A 280 -33.86 -11.00 8.27
C ARG A 280 -35.24 -11.37 7.69
N HIS A 281 -35.51 -12.66 7.48
CA HIS A 281 -36.78 -13.12 6.91
C HIS A 281 -37.95 -12.96 7.86
N GLN A 282 -37.74 -12.96 9.20
CA GLN A 282 -38.80 -12.68 10.18
C GLN A 282 -39.32 -11.24 10.06
N HIS A 283 -38.53 -10.30 9.57
CA HIS A 283 -38.99 -8.92 9.38
C HIS A 283 -39.61 -8.66 7.99
N GLY A 284 -39.48 -9.57 7.03
CA GLY A 284 -39.89 -9.34 5.63
C GLY A 284 -40.95 -10.30 5.08
N MET A 285 -41.12 -11.51 5.62
CA MET A 285 -42.07 -12.49 5.10
C MET A 285 -42.93 -13.09 6.22
N ARG A 286 -44.22 -12.98 6.05
CA ARG A 286 -45.22 -13.50 7.01
C ARG A 286 -45.37 -15.03 7.03
N ASN A 287 -44.54 -15.82 6.28
CA ASN A 287 -44.68 -17.26 6.22
C ASN A 287 -43.28 -17.96 6.31
N PRO A 288 -43.01 -18.67 7.45
CA PRO A 288 -41.73 -19.39 7.60
C PRO A 288 -41.60 -20.67 6.77
N ALA A 289 -42.61 -21.05 5.97
CA ALA A 289 -42.63 -22.27 5.22
C ALA A 289 -41.94 -22.17 3.84
N CYS A 290 -41.33 -21.04 3.47
CA CYS A 290 -40.66 -20.79 2.20
C CYS A 290 -39.16 -20.64 2.31
N CYS A 291 -38.48 -21.52 3.07
CA CYS A 291 -37.03 -21.65 3.03
C CYS A 291 -36.61 -23.01 2.52
#